data_422b514aa82d73f5316c681dd4f0fd9b
#
_entry.id   422b514aa82d73f5316c681dd4f0fd9b
#
_cell.length_a   1.000
_cell.length_b   1.000
_cell.length_c   1.000
_cell.angle_alpha   90.00
_cell.angle_beta   90.00
_cell.angle_gamma   90.00
#
_symmetry.space_group_name_H-M   'P 1'
#
loop_
_entity.id
_entity.type
_entity.pdbx_description
1 polymer ?
#
loop_
_entity_poly.entity_id
_entity_poly.type
_entity_poly.pdbx_seq_one_letter_code
_entity_poly.pdbx_strand_id
1 'polypeptide(L)'
;MKITDTIKYVGVNDHQVDLFEGQYAVPNGMAYNSYVILDDKVAVMDTVDANFKHEWLDNLEQALGGRKPDYLIVQHMEPDHAANVANFLEVYPGTTVVANAKTFVMIKNFFGLDLEGQKLEVENGSTLSLGNHNLTFVFAPMVHWPEVMVTYDSTDKVLFSADGFGKFGALDVEENWDDEARRYFIGIVGKYGAQVQRLLKVATTLDIQIICPLHGPVLTENLGHYISLYDTWSSYTPEEEGIVVVYTSVYGHTKEAVNQFVEKLKSKGCPKVVVYDLARDDMSQALSDAFRYSKLVLATTTYNAGIYPFMNDFITRLAEHNFQNRTVGLIENGSWAPLAAKVMKNMLSECKKINWLDTTVKIMSAVNQENRDQMEAMASELCKEYIAKNDELANKNDMTALFRIGYGLYVVTSNDGKKDNGLIVNTVTQLTDSPFRVAVNINKTNYSHHVIKQTGVMNVNCLSVEAPFSVFEQFGFQSGRSVDKFAGQKVNRSDNGLIFLDKYINAFMSLKVEQYVDLGTHGMFICSVTEARVVSDQETMSYTYYQKNVKPKPETEGKKGFVCKVCGYIYEGDELPEDYICPLCKHGAVDFEPIG
;
A
#
# COMPACT_ATOMS: atom_id res chain seq x y z
N MET A 1 21.49 8.65 -18.26
CA MET A 1 20.22 8.23 -18.94
C MET A 1 19.75 9.38 -19.82
N LYS A 2 19.18 9.10 -21.02
CA LYS A 2 18.61 10.12 -21.92
C LYS A 2 17.14 10.36 -21.52
N ILE A 3 16.74 11.62 -21.35
CA ILE A 3 15.36 12.04 -21.05
C ILE A 3 14.68 12.49 -22.35
N THR A 4 15.29 13.46 -23.05
CA THR A 4 14.93 13.87 -24.42
C THR A 4 16.17 13.78 -25.31
N ASP A 5 16.13 14.30 -26.53
CA ASP A 5 17.31 14.32 -27.40
C ASP A 5 18.42 15.24 -26.87
N THR A 6 18.04 16.25 -26.11
CA THR A 6 18.93 17.31 -25.61
C THR A 6 19.08 17.31 -24.09
N ILE A 7 18.17 16.68 -23.33
CA ILE A 7 18.21 16.62 -21.87
C ILE A 7 18.66 15.25 -21.41
N LYS A 8 19.70 15.21 -20.57
CA LYS A 8 20.26 13.98 -20.01
C LYS A 8 20.29 14.04 -18.48
N TYR A 9 20.04 12.91 -17.86
CA TYR A 9 20.24 12.69 -16.43
C TYR A 9 21.72 12.42 -16.14
N VAL A 10 22.27 13.10 -15.14
CA VAL A 10 23.68 12.98 -14.70
C VAL A 10 23.81 12.79 -13.17
N GLY A 11 22.71 12.52 -12.47
CA GLY A 11 22.68 12.28 -11.04
C GLY A 11 23.31 10.94 -10.62
N VAL A 12 23.17 10.63 -9.32
CA VAL A 12 23.77 9.47 -8.66
C VAL A 12 22.78 8.75 -7.76
N ASN A 13 23.10 7.49 -7.39
CA ASN A 13 22.38 6.71 -6.39
C ASN A 13 23.25 6.51 -5.16
N ASP A 14 22.70 6.80 -3.98
CA ASP A 14 23.36 6.57 -2.70
C ASP A 14 22.74 5.35 -2.01
N HIS A 15 23.49 4.26 -1.91
CA HIS A 15 23.14 3.04 -1.19
C HIS A 15 23.80 2.96 0.21
N GLN A 16 24.49 4.01 0.63
CA GLN A 16 25.21 4.02 1.91
C GLN A 16 24.45 4.79 2.98
N VAL A 17 23.59 5.73 2.58
CA VAL A 17 22.74 6.47 3.50
C VAL A 17 21.71 5.54 4.13
N ASP A 18 21.66 5.50 5.45
CA ASP A 18 20.65 4.76 6.23
C ASP A 18 19.53 5.65 6.75
N LEU A 19 19.85 6.93 7.02
CA LEU A 19 18.92 7.94 7.51
C LEU A 19 19.04 9.23 6.68
N PHE A 20 18.03 9.52 5.86
CA PHE A 20 17.93 10.81 5.18
C PHE A 20 17.61 11.92 6.19
N GLU A 21 18.25 13.09 6.07
CA GLU A 21 18.25 14.16 7.08
C GLU A 21 18.54 13.69 8.52
N GLY A 22 19.20 12.54 8.67
CA GLY A 22 19.50 11.95 9.97
C GLY A 22 18.26 11.44 10.75
N GLN A 23 17.11 11.32 10.12
CA GLN A 23 15.86 10.95 10.81
C GLN A 23 14.90 10.03 10.02
N TYR A 24 14.96 10.00 8.69
CA TYR A 24 14.08 9.18 7.87
C TYR A 24 14.82 7.93 7.40
N ALA A 25 14.42 6.76 7.87
CA ALA A 25 15.03 5.52 7.42
C ALA A 25 14.82 5.31 5.91
N VAL A 26 15.92 5.09 5.19
CA VAL A 26 15.92 4.89 3.73
C VAL A 26 16.65 3.58 3.39
N PRO A 27 16.05 2.42 3.69
CA PRO A 27 16.68 1.11 3.48
C PRO A 27 16.99 0.82 2.02
N ASN A 28 16.33 1.51 1.09
CA ASN A 28 16.55 1.43 -0.35
C ASN A 28 17.44 2.57 -0.88
N GLY A 29 18.17 3.25 0.01
CA GLY A 29 19.06 4.35 -0.36
C GLY A 29 18.32 5.62 -0.79
N MET A 30 19.02 6.47 -1.55
CA MET A 30 18.54 7.75 -2.04
C MET A 30 19.05 8.01 -3.46
N ALA A 31 18.29 8.74 -4.27
CA ALA A 31 18.78 9.30 -5.54
C ALA A 31 18.99 10.80 -5.37
N TYR A 32 20.14 11.31 -5.80
CA TYR A 32 20.41 12.74 -5.94
C TYR A 32 20.49 13.07 -7.42
N ASN A 33 19.47 13.75 -7.92
CA ASN A 33 19.28 13.96 -9.34
C ASN A 33 19.91 15.29 -9.78
N SER A 34 20.60 15.25 -10.90
CA SER A 34 21.09 16.41 -11.62
C SER A 34 20.90 16.17 -13.12
N TYR A 35 20.74 17.25 -13.86
CA TYR A 35 20.44 17.16 -15.29
C TYR A 35 21.32 18.11 -16.10
N VAL A 36 21.50 17.80 -17.38
CA VAL A 36 22.18 18.68 -18.33
C VAL A 36 21.32 18.90 -19.58
N ILE A 37 21.20 20.15 -19.99
CA ILE A 37 20.52 20.56 -21.22
C ILE A 37 21.61 20.95 -22.23
N LEU A 38 21.64 20.22 -23.36
CA LEU A 38 22.61 20.39 -24.43
C LEU A 38 21.96 21.14 -25.58
N ASP A 39 22.18 22.46 -25.62
CA ASP A 39 21.68 23.34 -26.69
C ASP A 39 22.83 24.23 -27.19
N ASP A 40 22.59 25.34 -27.89
CA ASP A 40 23.62 26.32 -28.25
C ASP A 40 24.41 26.74 -27.03
N LYS A 41 23.72 27.02 -25.92
CA LYS A 41 24.23 27.16 -24.58
C LYS A 41 23.94 25.90 -23.75
N VAL A 42 24.89 25.48 -22.93
CA VAL A 42 24.76 24.30 -22.07
C VAL A 42 24.38 24.74 -20.66
N ALA A 43 23.32 24.18 -20.12
CA ALA A 43 22.90 24.39 -18.73
C ALA A 43 22.95 23.10 -17.93
N VAL A 44 23.51 23.15 -16.72
CA VAL A 44 23.48 22.09 -15.71
C VAL A 44 22.44 22.48 -14.65
N MET A 45 21.57 21.55 -14.29
CA MET A 45 20.49 21.76 -13.30
C MET A 45 20.91 21.10 -12.00
N ASP A 46 21.16 21.89 -10.99
CA ASP A 46 21.60 21.52 -9.65
C ASP A 46 22.85 20.62 -9.62
N THR A 47 23.33 20.28 -8.45
CA THR A 47 24.43 19.37 -8.22
C THR A 47 23.94 18.16 -7.43
N VAL A 48 24.81 17.47 -6.69
CA VAL A 48 24.47 16.31 -5.86
C VAL A 48 25.17 16.40 -4.49
N ASP A 49 24.89 15.45 -3.60
CA ASP A 49 25.55 15.32 -2.29
C ASP A 49 27.08 15.30 -2.40
N ALA A 50 27.74 15.84 -1.39
CA ALA A 50 29.20 16.01 -1.33
C ALA A 50 29.99 14.70 -1.53
N ASN A 51 29.46 13.59 -1.05
CA ASN A 51 30.11 12.29 -1.12
C ASN A 51 30.22 11.75 -2.55
N PHE A 52 29.37 12.24 -3.46
CA PHE A 52 29.28 11.79 -4.84
C PHE A 52 29.92 12.74 -5.87
N LYS A 53 30.76 13.69 -5.41
CA LYS A 53 31.45 14.67 -6.27
C LYS A 53 32.09 14.03 -7.51
N HIS A 54 32.84 12.97 -7.35
CA HIS A 54 33.63 12.37 -8.44
C HIS A 54 32.72 11.66 -9.43
N GLU A 55 31.81 10.81 -8.95
CA GLU A 55 30.87 10.09 -9.79
C GLU A 55 30.00 11.05 -10.61
N TRP A 56 29.46 12.09 -9.96
CA TRP A 56 28.66 13.12 -10.62
C TRP A 56 29.44 13.88 -11.70
N LEU A 57 30.68 14.31 -11.40
CA LEU A 57 31.51 15.01 -12.39
C LEU A 57 31.86 14.12 -13.57
N ASP A 58 32.13 12.84 -13.37
CA ASP A 58 32.38 11.86 -14.43
C ASP A 58 31.13 11.67 -15.30
N ASN A 59 29.95 11.53 -14.68
CA ASN A 59 28.67 11.44 -15.39
C ASN A 59 28.41 12.70 -16.23
N LEU A 60 28.68 13.88 -15.67
CA LEU A 60 28.52 15.15 -16.34
C LEU A 60 29.50 15.29 -17.51
N GLU A 61 30.79 14.98 -17.33
CA GLU A 61 31.80 15.05 -18.39
C GLU A 61 31.43 14.14 -19.56
N GLN A 62 30.99 12.91 -19.27
CA GLN A 62 30.50 11.98 -20.30
C GLN A 62 29.29 12.55 -21.05
N ALA A 63 28.35 13.15 -20.33
CA ALA A 63 27.15 13.74 -20.94
C ALA A 63 27.47 14.95 -21.82
N LEU A 64 28.44 15.78 -21.39
CA LEU A 64 28.89 16.99 -22.10
C LEU A 64 29.62 16.65 -23.42
N GLY A 65 30.29 15.49 -23.51
CA GLY A 65 30.98 15.08 -24.74
C GLY A 65 32.05 16.07 -25.21
N GLY A 66 32.78 16.69 -24.28
CA GLY A 66 33.84 17.68 -24.55
C GLY A 66 33.35 19.14 -24.63
N ARG A 67 32.05 19.39 -24.50
CA ARG A 67 31.49 20.75 -24.37
C ARG A 67 31.73 21.27 -22.93
N LYS A 68 31.59 22.57 -22.75
CA LYS A 68 31.66 23.20 -21.42
C LYS A 68 30.30 23.78 -21.05
N PRO A 69 29.90 23.72 -19.76
CA PRO A 69 28.70 24.38 -19.30
C PRO A 69 28.81 25.91 -19.40
N ASP A 70 27.79 26.56 -19.95
CA ASP A 70 27.61 28.01 -19.91
C ASP A 70 26.94 28.43 -18.60
N TYR A 71 26.02 27.61 -18.09
CA TYR A 71 25.21 27.89 -16.92
C TYR A 71 25.17 26.72 -15.94
N LEU A 72 25.21 27.06 -14.63
CA LEU A 72 24.79 26.21 -13.53
C LEU A 72 23.53 26.84 -12.93
N ILE A 73 22.39 26.19 -13.07
CA ILE A 73 21.13 26.64 -12.51
C ILE A 73 20.95 25.98 -11.14
N VAL A 74 20.88 26.77 -10.07
CA VAL A 74 20.72 26.29 -8.70
C VAL A 74 19.30 26.58 -8.25
N GLN A 75 18.48 25.56 -8.22
CA GLN A 75 17.06 25.64 -7.84
C GLN A 75 16.87 25.56 -6.33
N HIS A 76 17.74 24.78 -5.65
CA HIS A 76 17.66 24.50 -4.22
C HIS A 76 19.04 24.43 -3.58
N MET A 77 19.16 24.93 -2.35
CA MET A 77 20.44 25.07 -1.65
C MET A 77 20.67 24.04 -0.56
N GLU A 78 19.78 23.04 -0.44
CA GLU A 78 20.05 21.92 0.45
C GLU A 78 21.33 21.19 0.02
N PRO A 79 22.21 20.80 0.97
CA PRO A 79 23.53 20.28 0.62
C PRO A 79 23.54 19.05 -0.30
N ASP A 80 22.49 18.22 -0.25
CA ASP A 80 22.39 17.05 -1.13
C ASP A 80 22.13 17.41 -2.62
N HIS A 81 21.84 18.69 -2.91
CA HIS A 81 21.72 19.26 -4.27
C HIS A 81 22.72 20.38 -4.56
N ALA A 82 23.31 20.97 -3.53
CA ALA A 82 24.15 22.15 -3.69
C ALA A 82 25.60 21.99 -3.23
N ALA A 83 25.95 20.89 -2.53
CA ALA A 83 27.29 20.74 -1.94
C ALA A 83 28.44 20.84 -2.96
N ASN A 84 28.18 20.54 -4.21
CA ASN A 84 29.21 20.54 -5.26
C ASN A 84 29.26 21.84 -6.09
N VAL A 85 28.53 22.89 -5.75
CA VAL A 85 28.57 24.18 -6.46
C VAL A 85 29.99 24.75 -6.55
N ALA A 86 30.72 24.81 -5.43
CA ALA A 86 32.09 25.28 -5.43
C ALA A 86 33.03 24.38 -6.24
N ASN A 87 32.92 23.06 -6.06
CA ASN A 87 33.71 22.07 -6.79
C ASN A 87 33.47 22.14 -8.32
N PHE A 88 32.21 22.35 -8.71
CA PHE A 88 31.84 22.51 -10.10
C PHE A 88 32.52 23.75 -10.74
N LEU A 89 32.52 24.87 -10.03
CA LEU A 89 33.15 26.11 -10.52
C LEU A 89 34.69 26.01 -10.57
N GLU A 90 35.31 25.19 -9.75
CA GLU A 90 36.74 24.87 -9.88
C GLU A 90 37.04 24.13 -11.18
N VAL A 91 36.18 23.20 -11.58
CA VAL A 91 36.36 22.40 -12.82
C VAL A 91 35.94 23.23 -14.05
N TYR A 92 34.88 24.03 -13.93
CA TYR A 92 34.33 24.85 -15.01
C TYR A 92 34.30 26.37 -14.66
N PRO A 93 35.47 27.01 -14.53
CA PRO A 93 35.58 28.38 -14.02
C PRO A 93 34.95 29.46 -14.88
N GLY A 94 34.54 29.11 -16.12
CA GLY A 94 33.84 30.05 -17.04
C GLY A 94 32.32 30.02 -16.93
N THR A 95 31.74 29.18 -16.08
CA THR A 95 30.30 28.99 -15.95
C THR A 95 29.66 30.12 -15.16
N THR A 96 28.51 30.59 -15.63
CA THR A 96 27.66 31.54 -14.91
C THR A 96 26.65 30.79 -14.03
N VAL A 97 26.61 31.10 -12.73
CA VAL A 97 25.58 30.57 -11.81
C VAL A 97 24.30 31.36 -11.98
N VAL A 98 23.20 30.65 -12.20
CA VAL A 98 21.85 31.22 -12.38
C VAL A 98 21.01 30.84 -11.18
N ALA A 99 20.52 31.83 -10.44
CA ALA A 99 19.74 31.60 -9.23
C ALA A 99 18.99 32.87 -8.81
N ASN A 100 18.12 32.75 -7.83
CA ASN A 100 17.51 33.94 -7.22
C ASN A 100 18.39 34.60 -6.14
N ALA A 101 18.05 35.81 -5.72
CA ALA A 101 18.82 36.59 -4.75
C ALA A 101 19.11 35.85 -3.42
N LYS A 102 18.15 35.07 -2.90
CA LYS A 102 18.34 34.33 -1.64
C LYS A 102 19.36 33.19 -1.80
N THR A 103 19.31 32.48 -2.92
CA THR A 103 20.26 31.43 -3.26
C THR A 103 21.69 31.98 -3.26
N PHE A 104 21.94 33.16 -3.83
CA PHE A 104 23.27 33.76 -3.81
C PHE A 104 23.76 34.12 -2.39
N VAL A 105 22.85 34.56 -1.52
CA VAL A 105 23.20 34.77 -0.08
C VAL A 105 23.60 33.42 0.55
N MET A 106 22.89 32.34 0.23
CA MET A 106 23.19 31.03 0.79
C MET A 106 24.49 30.43 0.21
N ILE A 107 24.77 30.59 -1.08
CA ILE A 107 26.04 30.23 -1.70
C ILE A 107 27.22 30.91 -0.98
N LYS A 108 27.09 32.20 -0.68
CA LYS A 108 28.11 32.91 0.09
C LYS A 108 28.27 32.36 1.50
N ASN A 109 27.15 32.03 2.18
CA ASN A 109 27.18 31.49 3.53
C ASN A 109 27.78 30.06 3.59
N PHE A 110 27.44 29.20 2.62
CA PHE A 110 27.94 27.81 2.59
C PHE A 110 29.40 27.71 2.10
N PHE A 111 29.77 28.51 1.08
CA PHE A 111 31.03 28.31 0.35
C PHE A 111 31.97 29.52 0.44
N GLY A 112 31.54 30.65 0.96
CA GLY A 112 32.33 31.89 0.98
C GLY A 112 32.50 32.54 -0.40
N LEU A 113 31.71 32.15 -1.40
CA LEU A 113 31.82 32.60 -2.79
C LEU A 113 30.93 33.85 -3.01
N ASP A 114 31.51 34.95 -3.49
CA ASP A 114 30.77 36.13 -3.89
C ASP A 114 30.30 36.12 -5.36
N LEU A 115 30.88 35.29 -6.20
CA LEU A 115 30.57 35.06 -7.63
C LEU A 115 30.53 36.39 -8.45
N GLU A 116 31.40 37.34 -8.14
CA GLU A 116 31.48 38.59 -8.90
C GLU A 116 31.76 38.32 -10.40
N GLY A 117 30.87 38.80 -11.26
CA GLY A 117 30.97 38.58 -12.72
C GLY A 117 30.58 37.17 -13.20
N GLN A 118 30.22 36.26 -12.30
CA GLN A 118 29.81 34.88 -12.62
C GLN A 118 28.40 34.53 -12.14
N LYS A 119 27.56 35.52 -11.84
CA LYS A 119 26.18 35.33 -11.41
C LYS A 119 25.18 35.95 -12.36
N LEU A 120 24.07 35.26 -12.58
CA LEU A 120 22.87 35.76 -13.20
C LEU A 120 21.72 35.62 -12.20
N GLU A 121 21.34 36.72 -11.59
CA GLU A 121 20.19 36.76 -10.69
C GLU A 121 18.90 36.81 -11.50
N VAL A 122 17.98 35.89 -11.20
CA VAL A 122 16.69 35.76 -11.87
C VAL A 122 15.54 36.20 -10.97
N GLU A 123 14.47 36.70 -11.60
CA GLU A 123 13.22 37.06 -10.94
C GLU A 123 12.13 36.02 -11.24
N ASN A 124 11.08 36.03 -10.42
CA ASN A 124 9.94 35.13 -10.64
C ASN A 124 9.27 35.41 -12.00
N GLY A 125 9.16 34.38 -12.83
CA GLY A 125 8.61 34.45 -14.18
C GLY A 125 9.58 34.95 -15.25
N SER A 126 10.85 35.25 -14.91
CA SER A 126 11.86 35.60 -15.90
C SER A 126 12.28 34.37 -16.73
N THR A 127 12.86 34.61 -17.89
CA THR A 127 13.24 33.58 -18.84
C THR A 127 14.72 33.65 -19.21
N LEU A 128 15.30 32.48 -19.52
CA LEU A 128 16.65 32.32 -20.04
C LEU A 128 16.60 31.48 -21.31
N SER A 129 17.09 32.02 -22.42
CA SER A 129 17.22 31.24 -23.67
C SER A 129 18.59 30.57 -23.75
N LEU A 130 18.59 29.27 -24.09
CA LEU A 130 19.79 28.50 -24.37
C LEU A 130 20.07 28.36 -25.88
N GLY A 131 19.20 28.92 -26.72
CA GLY A 131 19.15 28.77 -28.17
C GLY A 131 17.77 28.31 -28.58
N ASN A 132 17.56 27.00 -28.66
CA ASN A 132 16.26 26.38 -28.88
C ASN A 132 15.42 26.26 -27.60
N HIS A 133 16.06 25.91 -26.50
CA HIS A 133 15.39 25.79 -25.18
C HIS A 133 15.17 27.14 -24.53
N ASN A 134 13.98 27.33 -23.95
CA ASN A 134 13.61 28.54 -23.20
C ASN A 134 13.14 28.16 -21.82
N LEU A 135 13.96 28.51 -20.83
CA LEU A 135 13.74 28.20 -19.42
C LEU A 135 13.00 29.34 -18.74
N THR A 136 11.91 29.04 -18.05
CA THR A 136 11.15 30.00 -17.23
C THR A 136 11.30 29.62 -15.76
N PHE A 137 11.68 30.58 -14.92
CA PHE A 137 11.89 30.38 -13.49
C PHE A 137 10.64 30.72 -12.70
N VAL A 138 10.13 29.79 -11.91
CA VAL A 138 8.96 29.97 -11.04
C VAL A 138 9.38 29.78 -9.60
N PHE A 139 9.21 30.83 -8.79
CA PHE A 139 9.58 30.77 -7.38
C PHE A 139 8.58 29.94 -6.59
N ALA A 140 9.11 29.01 -5.80
CA ALA A 140 8.36 28.10 -4.94
C ALA A 140 8.79 28.24 -3.45
N PRO A 141 8.76 29.45 -2.86
CA PRO A 141 9.30 29.66 -1.52
C PRO A 141 8.60 28.79 -0.49
N MET A 142 9.39 28.18 0.38
CA MET A 142 8.96 27.22 1.41
C MET A 142 8.40 25.88 0.83
N VAL A 143 8.81 25.52 -0.39
CA VAL A 143 8.60 24.16 -0.93
C VAL A 143 9.98 23.51 -1.19
N HIS A 144 10.82 23.15 -0.14
CA HIS A 144 10.46 23.37 1.29
C HIS A 144 11.33 24.45 1.96
N TRP A 145 12.32 25.03 1.28
CA TRP A 145 13.16 26.13 1.76
C TRP A 145 12.76 27.47 1.13
N PRO A 146 13.18 28.63 1.72
CA PRO A 146 12.70 29.95 1.31
C PRO A 146 13.20 30.43 -0.06
N GLU A 147 14.26 29.84 -0.60
CA GLU A 147 14.88 30.19 -1.89
C GLU A 147 14.44 29.29 -3.04
N VAL A 148 13.73 28.20 -2.78
CA VAL A 148 13.38 27.21 -3.80
C VAL A 148 12.71 27.88 -5.00
N MET A 149 13.18 27.51 -6.19
CA MET A 149 12.52 27.78 -7.46
C MET A 149 12.44 26.49 -8.29
N VAL A 150 11.46 26.41 -9.16
CA VAL A 150 11.33 25.37 -10.18
C VAL A 150 11.57 25.99 -11.56
N THR A 151 12.02 25.18 -12.51
CA THR A 151 12.34 25.66 -13.86
C THR A 151 11.51 24.92 -14.88
N TYR A 152 10.77 25.65 -15.73
CA TYR A 152 10.00 25.07 -16.82
C TYR A 152 10.69 25.33 -18.15
N ASP A 153 11.03 24.27 -18.87
CA ASP A 153 11.45 24.34 -20.25
C ASP A 153 10.24 24.22 -21.18
N SER A 154 9.94 25.28 -21.90
CA SER A 154 8.79 25.35 -22.80
C SER A 154 8.99 24.59 -24.13
N THR A 155 10.22 24.22 -24.47
CA THR A 155 10.56 23.55 -25.73
C THR A 155 10.25 22.06 -25.66
N ASP A 156 10.82 21.36 -24.68
CA ASP A 156 10.56 19.94 -24.45
C ASP A 156 9.44 19.71 -23.42
N LYS A 157 8.83 20.81 -22.90
CA LYS A 157 7.73 20.77 -21.92
C LYS A 157 8.11 20.05 -20.63
N VAL A 158 9.32 20.29 -20.17
CA VAL A 158 9.92 19.66 -18.98
C VAL A 158 9.83 20.60 -17.80
N LEU A 159 9.32 20.10 -16.68
CA LEU A 159 9.38 20.77 -15.38
C LEU A 159 10.53 20.17 -14.56
N PHE A 160 11.56 20.94 -14.28
CA PHE A 160 12.55 20.64 -13.24
C PHE A 160 11.96 21.15 -11.92
N SER A 161 11.51 20.23 -11.08
CA SER A 161 10.57 20.54 -9.99
C SER A 161 11.22 20.73 -8.63
N ALA A 162 12.55 20.85 -8.57
CA ALA A 162 13.30 20.77 -7.32
C ALA A 162 12.85 19.49 -6.55
N ASP A 163 12.62 19.57 -5.24
CA ASP A 163 12.14 18.45 -4.44
C ASP A 163 10.68 18.06 -4.69
N GLY A 164 9.95 18.90 -5.40
CA GLY A 164 8.59 18.58 -5.80
C GLY A 164 8.51 17.30 -6.63
N PHE A 165 7.57 16.41 -6.29
CA PHE A 165 7.39 15.09 -6.89
C PHE A 165 8.53 14.10 -6.63
N GLY A 166 9.42 14.42 -5.68
CA GLY A 166 10.45 13.52 -5.19
C GLY A 166 9.90 12.37 -4.34
N LYS A 167 10.74 11.36 -4.13
CA LYS A 167 10.47 10.24 -3.25
C LYS A 167 11.76 9.73 -2.61
N PHE A 168 11.67 9.03 -1.50
CA PHE A 168 12.78 8.23 -0.97
C PHE A 168 13.10 7.06 -1.90
N GLY A 169 14.32 6.55 -1.81
CA GLY A 169 14.82 5.39 -2.54
C GLY A 169 15.68 5.72 -3.76
N ALA A 170 16.68 4.86 -4.02
CA ALA A 170 17.53 4.91 -5.19
C ALA A 170 16.78 4.50 -6.47
N LEU A 171 17.22 4.96 -7.65
CA LEU A 171 16.52 4.73 -8.92
C LEU A 171 16.61 3.29 -9.43
N ASP A 172 17.58 2.52 -8.96
CA ASP A 172 17.83 1.14 -9.35
C ASP A 172 17.16 0.11 -8.42
N VAL A 173 16.32 0.59 -7.47
CA VAL A 173 15.48 -0.25 -6.61
C VAL A 173 14.01 -0.10 -7.00
N GLU A 174 13.35 -1.23 -7.26
CA GLU A 174 11.92 -1.25 -7.58
C GLU A 174 11.08 -1.14 -6.30
N GLU A 175 10.28 -0.09 -6.20
CA GLU A 175 9.37 0.14 -5.08
C GLU A 175 8.15 0.98 -5.50
N ASN A 176 7.10 0.98 -4.67
CA ASN A 176 5.90 1.76 -4.96
C ASN A 176 6.19 3.26 -4.80
N TRP A 177 5.98 4.04 -5.88
CA TRP A 177 6.20 5.48 -5.87
C TRP A 177 5.27 6.19 -4.87
N ASP A 178 3.99 5.84 -4.84
CA ASP A 178 2.97 6.55 -4.04
C ASP A 178 3.29 6.49 -2.53
N ASP A 179 3.75 5.34 -2.03
CA ASP A 179 4.03 5.15 -0.61
C ASP A 179 5.29 5.94 -0.17
N GLU A 180 6.38 5.85 -0.93
CA GLU A 180 7.63 6.54 -0.60
C GLU A 180 7.58 8.04 -0.92
N ALA A 181 6.85 8.46 -1.95
CA ALA A 181 6.61 9.87 -2.23
C ALA A 181 5.69 10.52 -1.20
N ARG A 182 4.67 9.81 -0.69
CA ARG A 182 3.84 10.30 0.42
C ARG A 182 4.66 10.48 1.68
N ARG A 183 5.49 9.49 2.01
CA ARG A 183 6.38 9.55 3.19
C ARG A 183 7.37 10.69 3.08
N TYR A 184 7.97 10.89 1.90
CA TYR A 184 8.84 12.03 1.58
C TYR A 184 8.07 13.36 1.71
N PHE A 185 6.91 13.48 1.02
CA PHE A 185 6.10 14.70 1.04
C PHE A 185 5.69 15.09 2.48
N ILE A 186 5.13 14.16 3.24
CA ILE A 186 4.65 14.44 4.61
C ILE A 186 5.83 14.81 5.50
N GLY A 187 6.96 14.09 5.44
CA GLY A 187 8.14 14.35 6.26
C GLY A 187 8.82 15.68 5.94
N ILE A 188 9.01 15.99 4.67
CA ILE A 188 9.84 17.11 4.20
C ILE A 188 9.00 18.36 3.91
N VAL A 189 7.90 18.21 3.17
CA VAL A 189 7.10 19.31 2.62
C VAL A 189 5.80 19.55 3.40
N GLY A 190 5.34 18.56 4.17
CA GLY A 190 3.99 18.50 4.73
C GLY A 190 3.51 19.73 5.51
N LYS A 191 4.42 20.46 6.18
CA LYS A 191 4.12 21.73 6.85
C LYS A 191 3.59 22.81 5.90
N TYR A 192 4.00 22.79 4.64
CA TYR A 192 3.87 23.88 3.68
C TYR A 192 2.80 23.63 2.61
N GLY A 193 1.77 22.88 2.92
CA GLY A 193 0.70 22.51 1.98
C GLY A 193 0.09 23.71 1.23
N ALA A 194 -0.11 24.85 1.90
CA ALA A 194 -0.64 26.07 1.26
C ALA A 194 0.31 26.64 0.19
N GLN A 195 1.61 26.48 0.34
CA GLN A 195 2.62 26.88 -0.63
C GLN A 195 2.62 25.94 -1.83
N VAL A 196 2.53 24.64 -1.58
CA VAL A 196 2.38 23.62 -2.64
C VAL A 196 1.10 23.86 -3.45
N GLN A 197 -0.03 24.15 -2.80
CA GLN A 197 -1.29 24.48 -3.48
C GLN A 197 -1.16 25.70 -4.42
N ARG A 198 -0.35 26.69 -4.05
CA ARG A 198 -0.06 27.85 -4.92
C ARG A 198 0.79 27.44 -6.12
N LEU A 199 1.81 26.61 -5.90
CA LEU A 199 2.67 26.10 -6.98
C LEU A 199 1.87 25.24 -7.96
N LEU A 200 1.00 24.34 -7.48
CA LEU A 200 0.13 23.53 -8.31
C LEU A 200 -0.80 24.38 -9.20
N LYS A 201 -1.33 25.50 -8.69
CA LYS A 201 -2.12 26.44 -9.49
C LYS A 201 -1.32 27.06 -10.65
N VAL A 202 -0.04 27.33 -10.45
CA VAL A 202 0.82 27.80 -11.54
C VAL A 202 1.09 26.64 -12.51
N ALA A 203 1.41 25.45 -12.01
CA ALA A 203 1.68 24.29 -12.84
C ALA A 203 0.50 23.93 -13.78
N THR A 204 -0.76 24.13 -13.35
CA THR A 204 -1.93 23.91 -14.22
C THR A 204 -2.01 24.85 -15.43
N THR A 205 -1.25 25.95 -15.45
CA THR A 205 -1.18 26.87 -16.59
C THR A 205 -0.09 26.50 -17.60
N LEU A 206 0.74 25.51 -17.29
CA LEU A 206 1.86 25.05 -18.10
C LEU A 206 1.51 23.73 -18.80
N ASP A 207 2.01 23.54 -20.02
CA ASP A 207 1.88 22.27 -20.74
C ASP A 207 3.05 21.34 -20.37
N ILE A 208 2.94 20.69 -19.20
CA ILE A 208 3.98 19.82 -18.67
C ILE A 208 3.78 18.39 -19.21
N GLN A 209 4.82 17.84 -19.85
CA GLN A 209 4.85 16.48 -20.38
C GLN A 209 5.84 15.57 -19.63
N ILE A 210 6.83 16.17 -18.96
CA ILE A 210 7.87 15.47 -18.20
C ILE A 210 8.12 16.24 -16.91
N ILE A 211 8.26 15.53 -15.80
CA ILE A 211 8.70 16.11 -14.51
C ILE A 211 10.04 15.49 -14.13
N CYS A 212 11.03 16.34 -13.86
CA CYS A 212 12.39 16.00 -13.45
C CYS A 212 12.61 16.46 -12.00
N PRO A 213 12.34 15.62 -11.00
CA PRO A 213 12.55 15.95 -9.59
C PRO A 213 14.02 15.81 -9.18
N LEU A 214 14.40 16.38 -8.05
CA LEU A 214 15.76 16.21 -7.47
C LEU A 214 15.94 14.86 -6.76
N HIS A 215 14.85 14.15 -6.44
CA HIS A 215 14.84 12.78 -5.93
C HIS A 215 13.85 11.90 -6.68
N GLY A 216 14.16 10.60 -6.77
CA GLY A 216 13.26 9.63 -7.41
C GLY A 216 13.26 9.69 -8.96
N PRO A 217 12.37 8.96 -9.61
CA PRO A 217 12.37 8.79 -11.06
C PRO A 217 11.89 10.02 -11.81
N VAL A 218 12.36 10.19 -13.05
CA VAL A 218 11.75 11.12 -14.02
C VAL A 218 10.37 10.60 -14.39
N LEU A 219 9.36 11.47 -14.27
CA LEU A 219 7.96 11.13 -14.54
C LEU A 219 7.58 11.56 -15.96
N THR A 220 7.20 10.60 -16.79
CA THR A 220 6.89 10.83 -18.23
C THR A 220 5.49 10.36 -18.59
N GLU A 221 4.84 9.58 -17.75
CA GLU A 221 3.51 9.01 -17.99
C GLU A 221 2.60 9.28 -16.78
N ASN A 222 1.29 9.31 -17.04
CA ASN A 222 0.27 9.43 -15.99
C ASN A 222 0.48 10.62 -15.01
N LEU A 223 0.99 11.76 -15.49
CA LEU A 223 1.31 12.93 -14.65
C LEU A 223 0.12 13.42 -13.83
N GLY A 224 -1.11 13.25 -14.36
CA GLY A 224 -2.34 13.58 -13.64
C GLY A 224 -2.49 12.84 -12.30
N HIS A 225 -2.00 11.60 -12.19
CA HIS A 225 -2.00 10.82 -10.95
C HIS A 225 -1.11 11.51 -9.89
N TYR A 226 0.12 11.81 -10.22
CA TYR A 226 1.08 12.43 -9.29
C TYR A 226 0.63 13.83 -8.84
N ILE A 227 0.10 14.62 -9.78
CA ILE A 227 -0.45 15.95 -9.48
C ILE A 227 -1.66 15.84 -8.55
N SER A 228 -2.55 14.86 -8.78
CA SER A 228 -3.71 14.61 -7.91
C SER A 228 -3.31 14.19 -6.50
N LEU A 229 -2.28 13.36 -6.34
CA LEU A 229 -1.75 13.00 -5.03
C LEU A 229 -1.17 14.21 -4.29
N TYR A 230 -0.38 15.03 -4.99
CA TYR A 230 0.15 16.27 -4.40
C TYR A 230 -0.94 17.26 -4.00
N ASP A 231 -2.03 17.37 -4.78
CA ASP A 231 -3.21 18.16 -4.41
C ASP A 231 -3.88 17.62 -3.15
N THR A 232 -4.07 16.31 -3.07
CA THR A 232 -4.64 15.60 -1.91
C THR A 232 -3.80 15.82 -0.66
N TRP A 233 -2.48 15.58 -0.72
CA TRP A 233 -1.59 15.70 0.42
C TRP A 233 -1.46 17.16 0.90
N SER A 234 -1.29 18.10 -0.03
CA SER A 234 -1.11 19.53 0.30
C SER A 234 -2.39 20.22 0.76
N SER A 235 -3.56 19.69 0.41
CA SER A 235 -4.85 20.13 0.96
C SER A 235 -5.19 19.45 2.29
N TYR A 236 -4.38 18.50 2.75
CA TYR A 236 -4.61 17.67 3.94
C TYR A 236 -5.90 16.86 3.89
N THR A 237 -6.37 16.57 2.69
CA THR A 237 -7.52 15.67 2.48
C THR A 237 -7.08 14.23 2.74
N PRO A 238 -7.87 13.39 3.44
CA PRO A 238 -7.59 11.97 3.52
C PRO A 238 -7.53 11.35 2.11
N GLU A 239 -6.50 10.54 1.87
CA GLU A 239 -6.33 9.84 0.59
C GLU A 239 -7.25 8.62 0.51
N GLU A 240 -7.39 7.93 1.64
CA GLU A 240 -8.16 6.70 1.73
C GLU A 240 -9.03 6.64 3.00
N GLU A 241 -10.12 5.88 2.90
CA GLU A 241 -10.89 5.49 4.08
C GLU A 241 -10.20 4.37 4.83
N GLY A 242 -9.96 4.58 6.12
CA GLY A 242 -9.31 3.61 6.98
C GLY A 242 -9.02 4.17 8.36
N ILE A 243 -8.48 3.32 9.22
CA ILE A 243 -8.14 3.66 10.60
C ILE A 243 -6.69 3.29 10.86
N VAL A 244 -5.91 4.27 11.30
CA VAL A 244 -4.56 4.03 11.82
C VAL A 244 -4.63 3.96 13.34
N VAL A 245 -4.11 2.90 13.92
CA VAL A 245 -3.98 2.73 15.37
C VAL A 245 -2.51 2.79 15.73
N VAL A 246 -2.12 3.86 16.41
CA VAL A 246 -0.73 4.09 16.82
C VAL A 246 -0.64 3.93 18.33
N TYR A 247 0.28 3.10 18.80
CA TYR A 247 0.37 2.84 20.22
C TYR A 247 1.79 2.79 20.79
N THR A 248 1.86 2.97 22.10
CA THR A 248 3.02 2.60 22.92
C THR A 248 2.58 1.75 24.10
N SER A 249 3.40 0.79 24.50
CA SER A 249 3.11 -0.10 25.63
C SER A 249 4.37 -0.41 26.41
N VAL A 250 4.31 -0.24 27.74
CA VAL A 250 5.48 -0.50 28.62
C VAL A 250 5.59 -1.98 28.95
N TYR A 251 4.51 -2.59 29.48
CA TYR A 251 4.48 -3.99 29.95
C TYR A 251 3.47 -4.87 29.21
N GLY A 252 2.96 -4.43 28.07
CA GLY A 252 2.08 -5.22 27.19
C GLY A 252 0.59 -4.97 27.35
N HIS A 253 0.10 -4.40 28.45
CA HIS A 253 -1.35 -4.23 28.68
C HIS A 253 -2.01 -3.27 27.68
N THR A 254 -1.35 -2.18 27.29
CA THR A 254 -1.87 -1.28 26.24
C THR A 254 -1.85 -1.97 24.88
N LYS A 255 -0.81 -2.75 24.57
CA LYS A 255 -0.73 -3.57 23.35
C LYS A 255 -1.87 -4.58 23.28
N GLU A 256 -2.17 -5.26 24.40
CA GLU A 256 -3.28 -6.21 24.48
C GLU A 256 -4.63 -5.54 24.22
N ALA A 257 -4.85 -4.34 24.80
CA ALA A 257 -6.05 -3.55 24.55
C ALA A 257 -6.17 -3.18 23.06
N VAL A 258 -5.08 -2.73 22.45
CA VAL A 258 -5.05 -2.40 21.02
C VAL A 258 -5.36 -3.62 20.16
N ASN A 259 -4.80 -4.79 20.47
CA ASN A 259 -5.11 -6.01 19.72
C ASN A 259 -6.61 -6.36 19.77
N GLN A 260 -7.22 -6.31 20.96
CA GLN A 260 -8.67 -6.54 21.12
C GLN A 260 -9.49 -5.49 20.37
N PHE A 261 -9.07 -4.23 20.40
CA PHE A 261 -9.75 -3.15 19.69
C PHE A 261 -9.68 -3.30 18.16
N VAL A 262 -8.52 -3.66 17.63
CA VAL A 262 -8.32 -3.91 16.18
C VAL A 262 -9.22 -5.03 15.67
N GLU A 263 -9.38 -6.11 16.44
CA GLU A 263 -10.31 -7.19 16.04
C GLU A 263 -11.77 -6.70 16.02
N LYS A 264 -12.16 -5.81 16.94
CA LYS A 264 -13.49 -5.18 16.91
C LYS A 264 -13.68 -4.28 15.66
N LEU A 265 -12.68 -3.48 15.28
CA LEU A 265 -12.74 -2.66 14.06
C LEU A 265 -12.91 -3.51 12.81
N LYS A 266 -12.15 -4.60 12.71
CA LYS A 266 -12.25 -5.55 11.59
C LYS A 266 -13.62 -6.22 11.52
N SER A 267 -14.16 -6.65 12.67
CA SER A 267 -15.47 -7.30 12.75
C SER A 267 -16.62 -6.36 12.34
N LYS A 268 -16.44 -5.04 12.49
CA LYS A 268 -17.42 -4.03 12.04
C LYS A 268 -17.26 -3.60 10.58
N GLY A 269 -16.40 -4.28 9.83
CA GLY A 269 -16.24 -4.04 8.39
C GLY A 269 -15.42 -2.79 8.04
N CYS A 270 -14.52 -2.36 8.91
CA CYS A 270 -13.55 -1.31 8.55
C CYS A 270 -12.72 -1.76 7.33
N PRO A 271 -12.67 -0.99 6.24
CA PRO A 271 -12.02 -1.41 5.00
C PRO A 271 -10.50 -1.59 5.15
N LYS A 272 -9.88 -0.80 6.01
CA LYS A 272 -8.43 -0.84 6.27
C LYS A 272 -8.15 -0.47 7.72
N VAL A 273 -7.38 -1.31 8.41
CA VAL A 273 -6.83 -1.03 9.74
C VAL A 273 -5.33 -1.24 9.69
N VAL A 274 -4.57 -0.20 10.00
CA VAL A 274 -3.10 -0.23 10.09
C VAL A 274 -2.70 0.02 11.54
N VAL A 275 -1.70 -0.69 12.04
CA VAL A 275 -1.28 -0.64 13.45
C VAL A 275 0.21 -0.42 13.55
N TYR A 276 0.63 0.54 14.39
CA TYR A 276 2.03 0.86 14.65
C TYR A 276 2.38 0.80 16.14
N ASP A 277 3.41 0.04 16.48
CA ASP A 277 4.11 0.09 17.78
C ASP A 277 5.27 1.11 17.66
N LEU A 278 5.06 2.33 18.12
CA LEU A 278 6.05 3.42 17.96
C LEU A 278 7.42 3.13 18.59
N ALA A 279 7.54 2.13 19.42
CA ALA A 279 8.82 1.73 19.99
C ALA A 279 9.61 0.76 19.07
N ARG A 280 8.99 0.26 18.00
CA ARG A 280 9.54 -0.80 17.15
C ARG A 280 9.41 -0.55 15.65
N ASP A 281 8.33 0.12 15.26
CA ASP A 281 8.02 0.42 13.88
C ASP A 281 8.60 1.79 13.48
N ASP A 282 8.78 2.02 12.19
CA ASP A 282 9.24 3.30 11.67
C ASP A 282 8.19 4.39 11.91
N MET A 283 8.57 5.41 12.67
CA MET A 283 7.70 6.54 13.00
C MET A 283 7.32 7.36 11.77
N SER A 284 8.17 7.42 10.76
CA SER A 284 7.87 8.16 9.53
C SER A 284 6.78 7.47 8.69
N GLN A 285 6.72 6.15 8.71
CA GLN A 285 5.63 5.38 8.11
C GLN A 285 4.32 5.61 8.88
N ALA A 286 4.37 5.57 10.21
CA ALA A 286 3.20 5.86 11.04
C ALA A 286 2.68 7.29 10.81
N LEU A 287 3.59 8.26 10.66
CA LEU A 287 3.25 9.66 10.35
C LEU A 287 2.59 9.76 8.97
N SER A 288 3.19 9.17 7.94
CA SER A 288 2.66 9.13 6.57
C SER A 288 1.24 8.57 6.54
N ASP A 289 1.01 7.42 7.20
CA ASP A 289 -0.30 6.78 7.23
C ASP A 289 -1.33 7.57 8.07
N ALA A 290 -0.92 8.30 9.10
CA ALA A 290 -1.83 9.21 9.83
C ALA A 290 -2.38 10.34 8.92
N PHE A 291 -1.61 10.76 7.90
CA PHE A 291 -2.09 11.69 6.87
C PHE A 291 -2.81 11.00 5.71
N ARG A 292 -2.51 9.73 5.42
CA ARG A 292 -3.17 8.94 4.37
C ARG A 292 -4.61 8.64 4.72
N TYR A 293 -4.86 8.11 5.91
CA TYR A 293 -6.18 7.61 6.30
C TYR A 293 -7.04 8.65 7.01
N SER A 294 -8.35 8.48 6.91
CA SER A 294 -9.34 9.43 7.45
C SER A 294 -9.45 9.44 8.97
N LYS A 295 -9.01 8.37 9.66
CA LYS A 295 -9.20 8.19 11.10
C LYS A 295 -7.93 7.71 11.80
N LEU A 296 -7.65 8.28 12.99
CA LEU A 296 -6.49 7.98 13.81
C LEU A 296 -6.92 7.61 15.23
N VAL A 297 -6.36 6.54 15.78
CA VAL A 297 -6.51 6.19 17.19
C VAL A 297 -5.14 6.22 17.85
N LEU A 298 -5.03 7.00 18.92
CA LEU A 298 -3.82 7.13 19.72
C LEU A 298 -3.99 6.36 21.04
N ALA A 299 -3.11 5.39 21.29
CA ALA A 299 -3.17 4.53 22.46
C ALA A 299 -1.84 4.57 23.24
N THR A 300 -1.86 5.10 24.45
CA THR A 300 -0.63 5.20 25.27
C THR A 300 -0.90 5.11 26.75
N THR A 301 0.18 4.95 27.51
CA THR A 301 0.13 4.96 28.99
C THR A 301 0.54 6.33 29.54
N THR A 302 -0.05 6.67 30.67
CA THR A 302 0.43 7.79 31.48
C THR A 302 1.83 7.46 32.01
N TYR A 303 2.78 8.35 31.78
CA TYR A 303 4.17 8.16 32.14
C TYR A 303 4.77 9.48 32.67
N ASN A 304 5.35 9.47 33.88
CA ASN A 304 5.93 10.65 34.52
C ASN A 304 5.00 11.88 34.50
N ALA A 305 3.73 11.72 34.85
CA ALA A 305 2.68 12.73 34.80
C ALA A 305 2.43 13.34 33.40
N GLY A 306 2.91 12.71 32.34
CA GLY A 306 2.70 13.01 30.93
C GLY A 306 2.31 11.77 30.14
N ILE A 307 2.87 11.62 28.93
CA ILE A 307 2.70 10.44 28.07
C ILE A 307 4.07 9.83 27.77
N TYR A 308 4.05 8.59 27.25
CA TYR A 308 5.26 7.87 26.92
C TYR A 308 6.05 8.60 25.79
N PRO A 309 7.40 8.65 25.86
CA PRO A 309 8.22 9.52 24.98
C PRO A 309 7.96 9.36 23.49
N PHE A 310 7.89 8.13 22.98
CA PHE A 310 7.64 7.91 21.53
C PHE A 310 6.26 8.44 21.08
N MET A 311 5.24 8.35 21.91
CA MET A 311 3.93 8.94 21.61
C MET A 311 4.01 10.47 21.65
N ASN A 312 4.77 11.03 22.56
CA ASN A 312 4.99 12.48 22.65
C ASN A 312 5.68 13.01 21.38
N ASP A 313 6.73 12.34 20.93
CA ASP A 313 7.44 12.69 19.68
C ASP A 313 6.51 12.58 18.47
N PHE A 314 5.79 11.47 18.33
CA PHE A 314 4.83 11.27 17.25
C PHE A 314 3.78 12.39 17.17
N ILE A 315 3.14 12.74 18.29
CA ILE A 315 2.11 13.80 18.32
C ILE A 315 2.72 15.17 18.03
N THR A 316 3.95 15.44 18.50
CA THR A 316 4.67 16.68 18.20
C THR A 316 4.88 16.80 16.69
N ARG A 317 5.36 15.72 16.04
CA ARG A 317 5.54 15.69 14.58
C ARG A 317 4.23 15.87 13.83
N LEU A 318 3.13 15.23 14.27
CA LEU A 318 1.80 15.46 13.68
C LEU A 318 1.43 16.95 13.69
N ALA A 319 1.59 17.62 14.84
CA ALA A 319 1.25 19.04 14.99
C ALA A 319 2.16 19.95 14.13
N GLU A 320 3.46 19.67 14.08
CA GLU A 320 4.43 20.42 13.29
C GLU A 320 4.19 20.33 11.78
N HIS A 321 3.61 19.21 11.30
CA HIS A 321 3.27 18.98 9.89
C HIS A 321 1.82 19.38 9.54
N ASN A 322 1.16 20.21 10.39
CA ASN A 322 -0.20 20.70 10.15
C ASN A 322 -1.28 19.60 10.07
N PHE A 323 -1.18 18.56 10.90
CA PHE A 323 -2.20 17.51 10.97
C PHE A 323 -3.60 18.09 11.15
N GLN A 324 -4.51 17.72 10.27
CA GLN A 324 -5.87 18.27 10.27
C GLN A 324 -6.85 17.39 9.46
N ASN A 325 -8.15 17.74 9.49
CA ASN A 325 -9.21 17.06 8.75
C ASN A 325 -9.31 15.55 9.08
N ARG A 326 -9.11 15.15 10.33
CA ARG A 326 -9.14 13.75 10.76
C ARG A 326 -10.08 13.54 11.94
N THR A 327 -10.65 12.33 12.01
CA THR A 327 -11.33 11.85 13.21
C THR A 327 -10.32 11.17 14.12
N VAL A 328 -10.30 11.54 15.42
CA VAL A 328 -9.30 11.04 16.37
C VAL A 328 -9.98 10.41 17.59
N GLY A 329 -9.61 9.15 17.87
CA GLY A 329 -9.99 8.41 19.07
C GLY A 329 -8.81 8.25 20.04
N LEU A 330 -9.11 8.16 21.34
CA LEU A 330 -8.11 8.08 22.39
C LEU A 330 -8.30 6.84 23.28
N ILE A 331 -7.22 6.09 23.46
CA ILE A 331 -7.12 4.99 24.42
C ILE A 331 -6.02 5.33 25.42
N GLU A 332 -6.37 5.49 26.70
CA GLU A 332 -5.39 5.77 27.74
C GLU A 332 -5.26 4.59 28.71
N ASN A 333 -4.06 4.40 29.24
CA ASN A 333 -3.79 3.46 30.33
C ASN A 333 -3.05 4.14 31.47
N GLY A 334 -3.35 3.72 32.69
CA GLY A 334 -2.64 4.20 33.90
C GLY A 334 -3.14 3.45 35.14
N SER A 335 -2.21 3.06 36.00
CA SER A 335 -2.55 2.19 37.14
C SER A 335 -3.33 2.91 38.26
N TRP A 336 -3.13 4.23 38.45
CA TRP A 336 -3.75 4.98 39.56
C TRP A 336 -4.27 6.36 39.17
N ALA A 337 -3.70 7.03 38.17
CA ALA A 337 -4.09 8.37 37.73
C ALA A 337 -3.87 8.54 36.22
N PRO A 338 -4.72 7.92 35.37
CA PRO A 338 -4.60 8.06 33.92
C PRO A 338 -4.85 9.51 33.49
N LEU A 339 -3.90 10.08 32.75
CA LEU A 339 -3.90 11.44 32.23
C LEU A 339 -3.61 11.50 30.72
N ALA A 340 -3.25 10.37 30.12
CA ALA A 340 -2.70 10.33 28.77
C ALA A 340 -3.66 10.91 27.72
N ALA A 341 -4.95 10.62 27.80
CA ALA A 341 -5.96 11.15 26.87
C ALA A 341 -6.02 12.69 26.92
N LYS A 342 -6.01 13.26 28.13
CA LYS A 342 -6.01 14.73 28.29
C LYS A 342 -4.74 15.36 27.72
N VAL A 343 -3.58 14.75 27.94
CA VAL A 343 -2.30 15.26 27.42
C VAL A 343 -2.29 15.19 25.91
N MET A 344 -2.63 14.04 25.30
CA MET A 344 -2.71 13.87 23.85
C MET A 344 -3.65 14.88 23.20
N LYS A 345 -4.85 15.08 23.79
CA LYS A 345 -5.83 16.06 23.29
C LYS A 345 -5.29 17.48 23.34
N ASN A 346 -4.59 17.85 24.42
CA ASN A 346 -3.99 19.17 24.57
C ASN A 346 -2.87 19.42 23.54
N MET A 347 -2.03 18.42 23.26
CA MET A 347 -0.95 18.53 22.27
C MET A 347 -1.46 18.77 20.86
N LEU A 348 -2.66 18.29 20.53
CA LEU A 348 -3.30 18.50 19.22
C LEU A 348 -4.32 19.66 19.23
N SER A 349 -4.35 20.49 20.30
CA SER A 349 -5.36 21.55 20.43
C SER A 349 -5.29 22.63 19.35
N GLU A 350 -4.11 22.87 18.78
CA GLU A 350 -3.89 23.84 17.70
C GLU A 350 -4.14 23.23 16.30
N CYS A 351 -4.31 21.91 16.21
CA CYS A 351 -4.61 21.23 14.96
C CYS A 351 -6.04 21.52 14.51
N LYS A 352 -6.20 21.85 13.23
CA LYS A 352 -7.48 22.33 12.69
C LYS A 352 -8.38 21.16 12.31
N LYS A 353 -9.71 21.34 12.46
CA LYS A 353 -10.72 20.39 11.99
C LYS A 353 -10.47 18.96 12.47
N ILE A 354 -10.08 18.79 13.72
CA ILE A 354 -10.03 17.49 14.38
C ILE A 354 -11.42 17.19 14.93
N ASN A 355 -11.99 16.09 14.43
CA ASN A 355 -13.23 15.53 14.96
C ASN A 355 -12.89 14.52 16.06
N TRP A 356 -13.07 14.91 17.32
CA TRP A 356 -12.82 14.02 18.45
C TRP A 356 -13.99 13.08 18.65
N LEU A 357 -13.69 11.79 18.86
CA LEU A 357 -14.73 10.85 19.30
C LEU A 357 -15.24 11.21 20.69
N ASP A 358 -16.52 10.94 20.93
CA ASP A 358 -17.14 11.14 22.24
C ASP A 358 -16.60 10.09 23.23
N THR A 359 -16.37 8.86 22.77
CA THR A 359 -15.86 7.76 23.56
C THR A 359 -14.34 7.83 23.71
N THR A 360 -13.87 7.82 24.97
CA THR A 360 -12.46 7.60 25.32
C THR A 360 -12.36 6.29 26.09
N VAL A 361 -11.45 5.38 25.68
CA VAL A 361 -11.19 4.14 26.40
C VAL A 361 -10.21 4.42 27.53
N LYS A 362 -10.63 4.21 28.78
CA LYS A 362 -9.83 4.48 29.97
C LYS A 362 -9.52 3.19 30.73
N ILE A 363 -8.27 2.73 30.62
CA ILE A 363 -7.81 1.48 31.19
C ILE A 363 -7.07 1.75 32.51
N MET A 364 -7.38 0.96 33.53
CA MET A 364 -6.68 0.96 34.82
C MET A 364 -5.84 -0.31 34.93
N SER A 365 -4.63 -0.28 34.37
CA SER A 365 -3.67 -1.38 34.23
C SER A 365 -4.07 -2.42 33.18
N ALA A 366 -4.98 -3.35 33.48
CA ALA A 366 -5.43 -4.41 32.59
C ALA A 366 -6.86 -4.16 32.08
N VAL A 367 -7.17 -4.69 30.91
CA VAL A 367 -8.51 -4.61 30.29
C VAL A 367 -9.53 -5.38 31.14
N ASN A 368 -10.63 -4.71 31.49
CA ASN A 368 -11.78 -5.28 32.17
C ASN A 368 -13.03 -5.24 31.27
N GLN A 369 -14.21 -5.59 31.79
CA GLN A 369 -15.45 -5.60 30.99
C GLN A 369 -15.86 -4.19 30.56
N GLU A 370 -15.77 -3.21 31.46
CA GLU A 370 -16.08 -1.80 31.13
C GLU A 370 -15.21 -1.29 29.97
N ASN A 371 -13.92 -1.66 29.95
CA ASN A 371 -13.03 -1.28 28.85
C ASN A 371 -13.41 -1.97 27.53
N ARG A 372 -13.86 -3.23 27.57
CA ARG A 372 -14.39 -3.91 26.38
C ARG A 372 -15.63 -3.22 25.84
N ASP A 373 -16.51 -2.74 26.71
CA ASP A 373 -17.72 -2.00 26.33
C ASP A 373 -17.36 -0.62 25.75
N GLN A 374 -16.40 0.08 26.35
CA GLN A 374 -15.87 1.35 25.83
C GLN A 374 -15.21 1.15 24.43
N MET A 375 -14.42 0.08 24.26
CA MET A 375 -13.82 -0.25 22.96
C MET A 375 -14.88 -0.60 21.92
N GLU A 376 -15.96 -1.30 22.31
CA GLU A 376 -17.09 -1.60 21.44
C GLU A 376 -17.82 -0.33 20.99
N ALA A 377 -18.08 0.60 21.91
CA ALA A 377 -18.70 1.89 21.60
C ALA A 377 -17.80 2.71 20.67
N MET A 378 -16.50 2.84 20.95
CA MET A 378 -15.54 3.55 20.10
C MET A 378 -15.44 2.93 18.70
N ALA A 379 -15.38 1.61 18.60
CA ALA A 379 -15.34 0.92 17.31
C ALA A 379 -16.63 1.15 16.51
N SER A 380 -17.79 1.16 17.16
CA SER A 380 -19.07 1.47 16.51
C SER A 380 -19.14 2.92 16.01
N GLU A 381 -18.63 3.86 16.79
CA GLU A 381 -18.55 5.28 16.43
C GLU A 381 -17.63 5.49 15.21
N LEU A 382 -16.43 4.89 15.22
CA LEU A 382 -15.47 4.94 14.11
C LEU A 382 -15.99 4.27 12.83
N CYS A 383 -16.74 3.16 12.98
CA CYS A 383 -17.18 2.35 11.85
C CYS A 383 -18.62 2.68 11.39
N LYS A 384 -19.27 3.69 11.97
CA LYS A 384 -20.69 4.02 11.69
C LYS A 384 -21.01 4.12 10.20
N GLU A 385 -20.17 4.78 9.44
CA GLU A 385 -20.36 4.96 8.00
C GLU A 385 -20.13 3.64 7.22
N TYR A 386 -19.17 2.83 7.67
CA TYR A 386 -18.89 1.53 7.05
C TYR A 386 -20.01 0.54 7.30
N ILE A 387 -20.56 0.52 8.53
CA ILE A 387 -21.72 -0.30 8.90
C ILE A 387 -22.92 0.10 8.03
N ALA A 388 -23.25 1.39 7.97
CA ALA A 388 -24.37 1.88 7.17
C ALA A 388 -24.20 1.57 5.67
N LYS A 389 -23.00 1.70 5.13
CA LYS A 389 -22.70 1.36 3.74
C LYS A 389 -22.79 -0.14 3.48
N ASN A 390 -22.35 -0.96 4.42
CA ASN A 390 -22.46 -2.42 4.32
C ASN A 390 -23.92 -2.87 4.39
N ASP A 391 -24.73 -2.27 5.28
CA ASP A 391 -26.16 -2.53 5.39
C ASP A 391 -26.89 -2.10 4.10
N GLU A 392 -26.56 -0.95 3.53
CA GLU A 392 -27.09 -0.49 2.25
C GLU A 392 -26.73 -1.44 1.10
N LEU A 393 -25.48 -1.91 1.06
CA LEU A 393 -25.02 -2.91 0.08
C LEU A 393 -25.77 -4.25 0.27
N ALA A 394 -25.92 -4.70 1.51
CA ALA A 394 -26.66 -5.92 1.83
C ALA A 394 -28.14 -5.82 1.43
N ASN A 395 -28.75 -4.65 1.64
CA ASN A 395 -30.14 -4.39 1.24
C ASN A 395 -30.34 -4.23 -0.27
N LYS A 396 -29.30 -3.79 -1.01
CA LYS A 396 -29.34 -3.64 -2.48
C LYS A 396 -28.97 -4.91 -3.21
N ASN A 397 -28.17 -5.78 -2.59
CA ASN A 397 -27.62 -6.96 -3.21
C ASN A 397 -28.25 -8.23 -2.61
N ASP A 398 -29.18 -8.82 -3.32
CA ASP A 398 -29.57 -10.19 -3.05
C ASP A 398 -28.38 -11.10 -3.38
N MET A 399 -27.58 -11.45 -2.37
CA MET A 399 -26.41 -12.31 -2.53
C MET A 399 -26.79 -13.69 -3.13
N THR A 400 -28.06 -14.08 -3.06
CA THR A 400 -28.53 -15.31 -3.71
C THR A 400 -28.50 -15.20 -5.24
N ALA A 401 -28.43 -13.98 -5.79
CA ALA A 401 -28.22 -13.79 -7.22
C ALA A 401 -26.90 -14.40 -7.71
N LEU A 402 -25.85 -14.41 -6.88
CA LEU A 402 -24.58 -15.04 -7.21
C LEU A 402 -24.72 -16.57 -7.36
N PHE A 403 -25.67 -17.20 -6.68
CA PHE A 403 -25.96 -18.63 -6.84
C PHE A 403 -26.65 -18.96 -8.16
N ARG A 404 -27.07 -17.96 -8.94
CA ARG A 404 -27.61 -18.15 -10.30
C ARG A 404 -26.52 -18.25 -11.36
N ILE A 405 -25.27 -17.89 -11.01
CA ILE A 405 -24.13 -18.12 -11.89
C ILE A 405 -23.95 -19.64 -12.01
N GLY A 406 -23.93 -20.14 -13.24
CA GLY A 406 -23.71 -21.56 -13.50
C GLY A 406 -22.26 -21.95 -13.20
N TYR A 407 -22.08 -22.78 -12.19
CA TYR A 407 -20.77 -23.33 -11.83
C TYR A 407 -20.73 -24.84 -12.07
N GLY A 408 -19.61 -25.33 -12.63
CA GLY A 408 -19.22 -26.74 -12.49
C GLY A 408 -18.72 -27.05 -11.08
N LEU A 409 -18.47 -28.31 -10.80
CA LEU A 409 -17.80 -28.75 -9.56
C LEU A 409 -16.55 -29.55 -9.89
N TYR A 410 -15.48 -29.22 -9.17
CA TYR A 410 -14.14 -29.72 -9.47
C TYR A 410 -13.42 -30.14 -8.21
N VAL A 411 -12.59 -31.19 -8.32
CA VAL A 411 -11.56 -31.50 -7.32
C VAL A 411 -10.23 -30.93 -7.82
N VAL A 412 -9.67 -29.98 -7.12
CA VAL A 412 -8.32 -29.49 -7.40
C VAL A 412 -7.33 -30.25 -6.54
N THR A 413 -6.33 -30.88 -7.16
CA THR A 413 -5.28 -31.62 -6.46
C THR A 413 -3.94 -30.91 -6.52
N SER A 414 -3.15 -31.10 -5.48
CA SER A 414 -1.82 -30.52 -5.30
C SER A 414 -0.95 -31.44 -4.43
N ASN A 415 0.36 -31.16 -4.36
CA ASN A 415 1.30 -31.90 -3.51
C ASN A 415 2.28 -30.90 -2.88
N ASP A 416 2.52 -30.98 -1.57
CA ASP A 416 3.40 -30.10 -0.81
C ASP A 416 4.86 -30.61 -0.74
N GLY A 417 5.20 -31.64 -1.53
CA GLY A 417 6.48 -32.35 -1.51
C GLY A 417 6.53 -33.50 -0.49
N LYS A 418 5.52 -33.66 0.39
CA LYS A 418 5.43 -34.71 1.40
C LYS A 418 4.18 -35.55 1.25
N LYS A 419 3.05 -34.94 0.94
CA LYS A 419 1.77 -35.62 0.75
C LYS A 419 0.91 -34.98 -0.32
N ASP A 420 0.06 -35.79 -0.91
CA ASP A 420 -0.96 -35.33 -1.84
C ASP A 420 -2.14 -34.70 -1.10
N ASN A 421 -2.75 -33.72 -1.74
CA ASN A 421 -3.89 -33.01 -1.19
C ASN A 421 -4.93 -32.73 -2.29
N GLY A 422 -6.17 -32.47 -1.87
CA GLY A 422 -7.26 -32.11 -2.78
C GLY A 422 -8.33 -31.28 -2.06
N LEU A 423 -9.04 -30.43 -2.84
CA LEU A 423 -10.16 -29.62 -2.34
C LEU A 423 -11.24 -29.51 -3.42
N ILE A 424 -12.49 -29.32 -2.99
CA ILE A 424 -13.60 -28.96 -3.89
C ILE A 424 -13.54 -27.47 -4.18
N VAL A 425 -13.68 -27.12 -5.46
CA VAL A 425 -13.92 -25.74 -5.92
C VAL A 425 -15.02 -25.73 -6.98
N ASN A 426 -15.70 -24.59 -7.09
CA ASN A 426 -16.70 -24.33 -8.13
C ASN A 426 -16.29 -23.19 -9.08
N THR A 427 -15.15 -22.59 -8.83
CA THR A 427 -14.67 -21.36 -9.49
C THR A 427 -13.49 -21.67 -10.43
N VAL A 428 -13.74 -22.52 -11.41
CA VAL A 428 -12.83 -22.81 -12.53
C VAL A 428 -13.44 -22.23 -13.79
N THR A 429 -12.68 -21.38 -14.50
CA THR A 429 -13.18 -20.70 -15.70
C THR A 429 -12.12 -20.70 -16.80
N GLN A 430 -12.48 -21.12 -18.01
CA GLN A 430 -11.62 -20.93 -19.18
C GLN A 430 -11.49 -19.43 -19.49
N LEU A 431 -10.27 -18.94 -19.68
CA LEU A 431 -9.98 -17.54 -19.99
C LEU A 431 -9.72 -17.35 -21.49
N THR A 432 -8.90 -18.22 -22.07
CA THR A 432 -8.51 -18.15 -23.49
C THR A 432 -8.42 -19.56 -24.07
N ASP A 433 -8.55 -19.66 -25.38
CA ASP A 433 -8.44 -20.89 -26.16
C ASP A 433 -7.10 -20.98 -26.95
N SER A 434 -6.41 -19.88 -27.13
CA SER A 434 -5.10 -19.84 -27.78
C SER A 434 -4.25 -18.70 -27.21
N PRO A 435 -3.25 -18.98 -26.33
CA PRO A 435 -2.98 -20.27 -25.66
C PRO A 435 -4.10 -20.65 -24.70
N PHE A 436 -4.22 -21.96 -24.40
CA PHE A 436 -5.19 -22.45 -23.40
C PHE A 436 -4.84 -21.94 -22.01
N ARG A 437 -5.72 -21.10 -21.44
CA ARG A 437 -5.61 -20.60 -20.08
C ARG A 437 -6.89 -20.80 -19.29
N VAL A 438 -6.70 -21.11 -18.01
CA VAL A 438 -7.77 -21.36 -17.05
C VAL A 438 -7.51 -20.53 -15.79
N ALA A 439 -8.52 -19.86 -15.26
CA ALA A 439 -8.50 -19.26 -13.92
C ALA A 439 -9.10 -20.24 -12.90
N VAL A 440 -8.44 -20.34 -11.75
CA VAL A 440 -8.93 -21.09 -10.58
C VAL A 440 -8.90 -20.19 -9.37
N ASN A 441 -10.07 -19.92 -8.75
CA ASN A 441 -10.13 -19.12 -7.53
C ASN A 441 -10.21 -20.03 -6.31
N ILE A 442 -9.33 -19.81 -5.33
CA ILE A 442 -9.23 -20.63 -4.11
C ILE A 442 -9.24 -19.72 -2.89
N ASN A 443 -10.09 -20.03 -1.91
CA ASN A 443 -10.12 -19.32 -0.64
C ASN A 443 -8.76 -19.43 0.07
N LYS A 444 -8.22 -18.32 0.53
CA LYS A 444 -6.90 -18.21 1.17
C LYS A 444 -6.79 -18.97 2.49
N THR A 445 -7.90 -19.29 3.14
CA THR A 445 -7.91 -20.13 4.36
C THR A 445 -7.64 -21.60 4.07
N ASN A 446 -7.86 -22.05 2.82
CA ASN A 446 -7.63 -23.44 2.40
C ASN A 446 -6.13 -23.77 2.35
N TYR A 447 -5.76 -24.91 2.88
CA TYR A 447 -4.37 -25.40 2.85
C TYR A 447 -3.82 -25.50 1.42
N SER A 448 -4.61 -26.01 0.49
CA SER A 448 -4.22 -26.15 -0.92
C SER A 448 -3.88 -24.82 -1.58
N HIS A 449 -4.48 -23.69 -1.15
CA HIS A 449 -4.11 -22.37 -1.64
C HIS A 449 -2.62 -22.08 -1.43
N HIS A 450 -2.12 -22.31 -0.21
CA HIS A 450 -0.70 -22.08 0.12
C HIS A 450 0.22 -23.03 -0.64
N VAL A 451 -0.17 -24.31 -0.73
CA VAL A 451 0.60 -25.32 -1.47
C VAL A 451 0.73 -24.91 -2.94
N ILE A 452 -0.38 -24.58 -3.61
CA ILE A 452 -0.39 -24.21 -5.02
C ILE A 452 0.39 -22.90 -5.27
N LYS A 453 0.26 -21.94 -4.37
CA LYS A 453 1.03 -20.68 -4.47
C LYS A 453 2.54 -20.92 -4.38
N GLN A 454 2.97 -21.92 -3.59
CA GLN A 454 4.37 -22.27 -3.41
C GLN A 454 4.91 -23.14 -4.55
N THR A 455 4.12 -24.11 -5.03
CA THR A 455 4.58 -25.12 -6.01
C THR A 455 4.36 -24.68 -7.46
N GLY A 456 3.41 -23.79 -7.71
CA GLY A 456 3.08 -23.28 -9.04
C GLY A 456 2.34 -24.29 -9.94
N VAL A 457 1.87 -25.42 -9.41
CA VAL A 457 1.20 -26.47 -10.18
C VAL A 457 -0.03 -27.02 -9.47
N MET A 458 -1.04 -27.42 -10.26
CA MET A 458 -2.23 -28.11 -9.78
C MET A 458 -2.85 -28.94 -10.87
N ASN A 459 -3.70 -29.94 -10.51
CA ASN A 459 -4.62 -30.55 -11.43
C ASN A 459 -6.06 -30.16 -11.09
N VAL A 460 -6.88 -29.99 -12.10
CA VAL A 460 -8.33 -29.78 -11.99
C VAL A 460 -9.02 -31.01 -12.54
N ASN A 461 -9.83 -31.68 -11.71
CA ASN A 461 -10.64 -32.87 -12.06
C ASN A 461 -12.11 -32.45 -12.15
N CYS A 462 -12.71 -32.55 -13.33
CA CYS A 462 -14.10 -32.18 -13.57
C CYS A 462 -15.00 -33.29 -13.06
N LEU A 463 -15.77 -33.06 -12.00
CA LEU A 463 -16.68 -34.05 -11.44
C LEU A 463 -17.83 -34.37 -12.40
N SER A 464 -18.13 -35.68 -12.57
CA SER A 464 -19.31 -36.12 -13.28
C SER A 464 -20.53 -36.22 -12.36
N VAL A 465 -21.72 -36.26 -12.95
CA VAL A 465 -23.00 -36.42 -12.22
C VAL A 465 -23.08 -37.73 -11.41
N GLU A 466 -22.20 -38.67 -11.63
CA GLU A 466 -22.09 -39.91 -10.88
C GLU A 466 -21.34 -39.80 -9.55
N ALA A 467 -20.70 -38.66 -9.29
CA ALA A 467 -19.94 -38.44 -8.05
C ALA A 467 -20.86 -38.47 -6.82
N PRO A 468 -20.65 -39.42 -5.90
CA PRO A 468 -21.47 -39.53 -4.69
C PRO A 468 -21.06 -38.45 -3.67
N PHE A 469 -21.91 -38.25 -2.66
CA PHE A 469 -21.67 -37.26 -1.60
C PHE A 469 -20.35 -37.50 -0.86
N SER A 470 -19.91 -38.74 -0.73
CA SER A 470 -18.63 -39.09 -0.09
C SER A 470 -17.39 -38.40 -0.71
N VAL A 471 -17.44 -38.07 -2.01
CA VAL A 471 -16.37 -37.28 -2.66
C VAL A 471 -16.31 -35.85 -2.05
N PHE A 472 -17.47 -35.29 -1.76
CA PHE A 472 -17.58 -33.96 -1.12
C PHE A 472 -17.16 -34.00 0.35
N GLU A 473 -17.48 -35.06 1.08
CA GLU A 473 -17.01 -35.29 2.44
C GLU A 473 -15.48 -35.36 2.48
N GLN A 474 -14.87 -36.11 1.58
CA GLN A 474 -13.43 -36.33 1.50
C GLN A 474 -12.68 -35.03 1.13
N PHE A 475 -13.11 -34.31 0.11
CA PHE A 475 -12.37 -33.18 -0.44
C PHE A 475 -12.89 -31.80 0.00
N GLY A 476 -14.16 -31.71 0.42
CA GLY A 476 -14.81 -30.46 0.81
C GLY A 476 -14.82 -30.19 2.32
N PHE A 477 -15.06 -31.22 3.17
CA PHE A 477 -15.29 -31.04 4.60
C PHE A 477 -14.12 -31.41 5.50
N GLN A 478 -12.99 -31.84 4.94
CA GLN A 478 -11.78 -32.18 5.67
C GLN A 478 -10.62 -31.27 5.28
N SER A 479 -9.73 -30.97 6.24
CA SER A 479 -8.52 -30.20 5.97
C SER A 479 -7.34 -31.10 5.65
N GLY A 480 -6.64 -30.84 4.55
CA GLY A 480 -5.39 -31.53 4.21
C GLY A 480 -4.24 -31.24 5.18
N ARG A 481 -4.40 -30.30 6.13
CA ARG A 481 -3.43 -30.10 7.23
C ARG A 481 -3.44 -31.27 8.20
N SER A 482 -4.63 -31.78 8.53
CA SER A 482 -4.86 -32.78 9.56
C SER A 482 -5.12 -34.18 9.03
N VAL A 483 -5.53 -34.32 7.75
CA VAL A 483 -5.93 -35.61 7.17
C VAL A 483 -5.16 -35.83 5.88
N ASP A 484 -4.68 -37.06 5.67
CA ASP A 484 -4.24 -37.52 4.37
C ASP A 484 -5.46 -38.04 3.58
N LYS A 485 -5.90 -37.26 2.60
CA LYS A 485 -7.11 -37.50 1.83
C LYS A 485 -6.97 -38.64 0.82
N PHE A 486 -5.76 -39.12 0.55
CA PHE A 486 -5.44 -40.20 -0.39
C PHE A 486 -4.84 -41.44 0.28
N ALA A 487 -4.79 -41.48 1.63
CA ALA A 487 -4.22 -42.60 2.37
C ALA A 487 -4.85 -43.93 1.98
N GLY A 488 -4.00 -44.89 1.63
CA GLY A 488 -4.42 -46.27 1.26
C GLY A 488 -5.12 -46.39 -0.08
N GLN A 489 -5.20 -45.33 -0.89
CA GLN A 489 -5.81 -45.37 -2.22
C GLN A 489 -4.76 -45.63 -3.29
N LYS A 490 -5.13 -46.44 -4.31
CA LYS A 490 -4.36 -46.51 -5.54
C LYS A 490 -4.64 -45.25 -6.37
N VAL A 491 -3.60 -44.52 -6.71
CA VAL A 491 -3.72 -43.21 -7.37
C VAL A 491 -3.08 -43.24 -8.77
N ASN A 492 -3.67 -42.49 -9.69
CA ASN A 492 -3.09 -42.17 -10.99
C ASN A 492 -2.43 -40.80 -10.96
N ARG A 493 -1.35 -40.64 -11.73
CA ARG A 493 -0.63 -39.34 -11.82
C ARG A 493 -0.55 -38.89 -13.26
N SER A 494 -0.72 -37.58 -13.43
CA SER A 494 -0.52 -36.87 -14.70
C SER A 494 0.96 -36.54 -14.92
N ASP A 495 1.29 -35.94 -16.06
CA ASP A 495 2.67 -35.65 -16.46
C ASP A 495 3.37 -34.68 -15.49
N ASN A 496 2.64 -33.81 -14.75
CA ASN A 496 3.19 -32.94 -13.71
C ASN A 496 3.40 -33.63 -12.34
N GLY A 497 3.16 -34.96 -12.28
CA GLY A 497 3.34 -35.78 -11.07
C GLY A 497 2.20 -35.69 -10.04
N LEU A 498 1.20 -34.84 -10.25
CA LEU A 498 0.05 -34.71 -9.35
C LEU A 498 -1.02 -35.77 -9.63
N ILE A 499 -1.82 -36.08 -8.60
CA ILE A 499 -2.93 -37.03 -8.72
C ILE A 499 -4.02 -36.46 -9.63
N PHE A 500 -4.53 -37.29 -10.53
CA PHE A 500 -5.88 -37.16 -11.07
C PHE A 500 -6.76 -38.33 -10.62
N LEU A 501 -8.05 -38.07 -10.45
CA LEU A 501 -9.00 -39.07 -9.97
C LEU A 501 -9.29 -40.08 -11.09
N ASP A 502 -9.46 -41.36 -10.74
CA ASP A 502 -9.78 -42.45 -11.67
C ASP A 502 -11.29 -42.71 -11.81
N LYS A 503 -12.09 -42.13 -10.90
CA LYS A 503 -13.54 -42.32 -10.84
C LYS A 503 -14.24 -40.97 -10.58
N TYR A 504 -15.50 -40.93 -11.00
CA TYR A 504 -16.39 -39.80 -10.74
C TYR A 504 -15.98 -38.47 -11.41
N ILE A 505 -15.13 -38.58 -12.43
CA ILE A 505 -14.73 -37.45 -13.28
C ILE A 505 -15.00 -37.77 -14.75
N ASN A 506 -15.23 -36.73 -15.53
CA ASN A 506 -15.34 -36.87 -16.99
C ASN A 506 -14.12 -36.27 -17.73
N ALA A 507 -13.36 -35.39 -17.08
CA ALA A 507 -12.13 -34.83 -17.62
C ALA A 507 -11.18 -34.40 -16.50
N PHE A 508 -9.88 -34.30 -16.82
CA PHE A 508 -8.94 -33.60 -15.98
C PHE A 508 -8.02 -32.70 -16.80
N MET A 509 -7.44 -31.70 -16.13
CA MET A 509 -6.45 -30.76 -16.68
C MET A 509 -5.30 -30.60 -15.71
N SER A 510 -4.06 -30.69 -16.23
CA SER A 510 -2.84 -30.30 -15.49
C SER A 510 -2.53 -28.85 -15.79
N LEU A 511 -2.35 -28.06 -14.74
CA LEU A 511 -2.20 -26.62 -14.81
C LEU A 511 -0.87 -26.16 -14.22
N LYS A 512 -0.24 -25.20 -14.91
CA LYS A 512 0.92 -24.46 -14.40
C LYS A 512 0.52 -23.00 -14.18
N VAL A 513 0.75 -22.48 -12.97
CA VAL A 513 0.45 -21.10 -12.61
C VAL A 513 1.38 -20.14 -13.37
N GLU A 514 0.82 -19.18 -14.09
CA GLU A 514 1.52 -18.11 -14.77
C GLU A 514 1.46 -16.80 -13.98
N GLN A 515 0.30 -16.54 -13.33
CA GLN A 515 0.08 -15.34 -12.56
C GLN A 515 -0.82 -15.62 -11.35
N TYR A 516 -0.57 -14.93 -10.26
CA TYR A 516 -1.40 -14.93 -9.06
C TYR A 516 -1.97 -13.53 -8.81
N VAL A 517 -3.27 -13.43 -8.57
CA VAL A 517 -3.95 -12.18 -8.22
C VAL A 517 -4.59 -12.34 -6.84
N ASP A 518 -4.28 -11.44 -5.93
CA ASP A 518 -4.90 -11.41 -4.60
C ASP A 518 -6.26 -10.69 -4.68
N LEU A 519 -7.33 -11.38 -4.33
CA LEU A 519 -8.71 -10.87 -4.32
C LEU A 519 -9.25 -10.67 -2.89
N GLY A 520 -8.38 -10.45 -1.92
CA GLY A 520 -8.76 -10.32 -0.51
C GLY A 520 -9.00 -11.67 0.15
N THR A 521 -10.21 -12.20 0.13
CA THR A 521 -10.56 -13.52 0.73
C THR A 521 -10.09 -14.72 -0.11
N HIS A 522 -9.90 -14.54 -1.40
CA HIS A 522 -9.51 -15.57 -2.37
C HIS A 522 -8.24 -15.15 -3.11
N GLY A 523 -7.50 -16.15 -3.60
CA GLY A 523 -6.45 -15.97 -4.59
C GLY A 523 -6.92 -16.53 -5.94
N MET A 524 -6.77 -15.76 -7.01
CA MET A 524 -7.00 -16.20 -8.37
C MET A 524 -5.68 -16.64 -9.00
N PHE A 525 -5.63 -17.88 -9.43
CA PHE A 525 -4.50 -18.46 -10.14
C PHE A 525 -4.82 -18.49 -11.64
N ILE A 526 -4.11 -17.71 -12.44
CA ILE A 526 -4.19 -17.75 -13.90
C ILE A 526 -3.15 -18.77 -14.37
N CYS A 527 -3.59 -19.80 -15.06
CA CYS A 527 -2.78 -20.96 -15.37
C CYS A 527 -2.79 -21.28 -16.85
N SER A 528 -1.66 -21.74 -17.39
CA SER A 528 -1.60 -22.46 -18.65
C SER A 528 -1.99 -23.93 -18.46
N VAL A 529 -2.66 -24.50 -19.45
CA VAL A 529 -2.98 -25.94 -19.50
C VAL A 529 -1.80 -26.66 -20.11
N THR A 530 -1.18 -27.56 -19.35
CA THR A 530 -0.03 -28.36 -19.81
C THR A 530 -0.44 -29.76 -20.31
N GLU A 531 -1.54 -30.28 -19.77
CA GLU A 531 -2.15 -31.57 -20.20
C GLU A 531 -3.66 -31.46 -19.98
N ALA A 532 -4.46 -32.03 -20.88
CA ALA A 532 -5.91 -32.15 -20.72
C ALA A 532 -6.41 -33.45 -21.35
N ARG A 533 -7.28 -34.17 -20.63
CA ARG A 533 -7.86 -35.44 -21.14
C ARG A 533 -9.33 -35.53 -20.76
N VAL A 534 -10.14 -35.98 -21.70
CA VAL A 534 -11.48 -36.48 -21.45
C VAL A 534 -11.34 -37.95 -21.03
N VAL A 535 -11.95 -38.37 -19.92
CA VAL A 535 -11.84 -39.71 -19.34
C VAL A 535 -13.15 -40.45 -19.35
N SER A 536 -14.29 -39.77 -19.50
CA SER A 536 -15.60 -40.38 -19.70
C SER A 536 -16.55 -39.44 -20.43
N ASP A 537 -17.63 -40.02 -21.01
CA ASP A 537 -18.70 -39.25 -21.68
C ASP A 537 -19.82 -38.80 -20.71
N GLN A 538 -19.62 -38.98 -19.42
CA GLN A 538 -20.60 -38.58 -18.41
C GLN A 538 -20.76 -37.05 -18.36
N GLU A 539 -21.98 -36.59 -18.04
CA GLU A 539 -22.28 -35.18 -17.90
C GLU A 539 -21.48 -34.56 -16.73
N THR A 540 -20.98 -33.33 -16.92
CA THR A 540 -20.30 -32.59 -15.86
C THR A 540 -21.28 -32.19 -14.78
N MET A 541 -20.93 -32.41 -13.51
CA MET A 541 -21.74 -31.99 -12.36
C MET A 541 -21.75 -30.48 -12.23
N SER A 542 -22.92 -29.87 -12.35
CA SER A 542 -23.12 -28.48 -11.99
C SER A 542 -23.39 -28.32 -10.49
N TYR A 543 -23.12 -27.15 -9.95
CA TYR A 543 -23.43 -26.80 -8.55
C TYR A 543 -24.95 -26.95 -8.28
N THR A 544 -25.78 -26.58 -9.25
CA THR A 544 -27.23 -26.74 -9.16
C THR A 544 -27.65 -28.20 -9.10
N TYR A 545 -27.02 -29.06 -9.90
CA TYR A 545 -27.27 -30.51 -9.87
C TYR A 545 -26.90 -31.12 -8.52
N TYR A 546 -25.71 -30.78 -7.99
CA TYR A 546 -25.25 -31.17 -6.67
C TYR A 546 -26.25 -30.81 -5.56
N GLN A 547 -26.71 -29.56 -5.53
CA GLN A 547 -27.66 -29.09 -4.52
C GLN A 547 -29.01 -29.83 -4.56
N LYS A 548 -29.46 -30.25 -5.75
CA LYS A 548 -30.76 -30.91 -5.92
C LYS A 548 -30.69 -32.42 -5.70
N ASN A 549 -29.61 -33.08 -6.14
CA ASN A 549 -29.56 -34.54 -6.34
C ASN A 549 -28.52 -35.27 -5.49
N VAL A 550 -27.45 -34.58 -5.04
CA VAL A 550 -26.32 -35.26 -4.38
C VAL A 550 -26.20 -34.84 -2.92
N LYS A 551 -26.42 -33.56 -2.63
CA LYS A 551 -26.37 -33.03 -1.26
C LYS A 551 -27.48 -33.66 -0.41
N PRO A 552 -27.14 -34.26 0.76
CA PRO A 552 -28.14 -34.80 1.67
C PRO A 552 -29.14 -33.70 2.08
N LYS A 553 -30.41 -34.03 2.01
CA LYS A 553 -31.44 -33.15 2.58
C LYS A 553 -31.46 -33.37 4.09
N PRO A 554 -31.44 -32.33 4.91
CA PRO A 554 -31.56 -32.48 6.36
C PRO A 554 -32.91 -33.15 6.69
N GLU A 555 -32.89 -34.22 7.48
CA GLU A 555 -34.11 -34.75 8.09
C GLU A 555 -34.51 -33.82 9.24
N THR A 556 -35.33 -32.82 8.94
CA THR A 556 -35.79 -31.83 9.91
C THR A 556 -37.14 -32.20 10.54
N GLU A 557 -37.81 -33.22 10.05
CA GLU A 557 -39.14 -33.64 10.53
C GLU A 557 -39.08 -34.09 12.00
N GLY A 558 -39.73 -33.33 12.87
CA GLY A 558 -39.75 -33.59 14.33
C GLY A 558 -38.52 -33.09 15.12
N LYS A 559 -37.57 -32.41 14.49
CA LYS A 559 -36.41 -31.79 15.15
C LYS A 559 -36.63 -30.30 15.37
N LYS A 560 -36.09 -29.80 16.49
CA LYS A 560 -36.04 -28.36 16.80
C LYS A 560 -34.58 -27.91 16.79
N GLY A 561 -34.37 -26.63 16.53
CA GLY A 561 -33.04 -26.04 16.55
C GLY A 561 -32.70 -25.32 15.24
N PHE A 562 -31.47 -25.40 14.79
CA PHE A 562 -30.96 -24.69 13.61
C PHE A 562 -30.25 -25.66 12.66
N VAL A 563 -30.52 -25.52 11.37
CA VAL A 563 -29.87 -26.34 10.33
C VAL A 563 -28.86 -25.53 9.54
N CYS A 564 -27.65 -26.07 9.38
CA CYS A 564 -26.61 -25.48 8.54
C CYS A 564 -26.99 -25.57 7.05
N LYS A 565 -27.21 -24.44 6.40
CA LYS A 565 -27.54 -24.34 4.96
C LYS A 565 -26.47 -24.96 4.05
N VAL A 566 -25.21 -25.02 4.54
CA VAL A 566 -24.08 -25.52 3.75
C VAL A 566 -24.00 -27.05 3.75
N CYS A 567 -24.08 -27.70 4.92
CA CYS A 567 -23.87 -29.16 5.01
C CYS A 567 -25.06 -29.96 5.55
N GLY A 568 -26.13 -29.28 6.01
CA GLY A 568 -27.29 -29.95 6.57
C GLY A 568 -27.13 -30.40 8.03
N TYR A 569 -26.02 -30.07 8.71
CA TYR A 569 -25.86 -30.36 10.15
C TYR A 569 -26.91 -29.64 10.96
N ILE A 570 -27.52 -30.33 11.92
CA ILE A 570 -28.55 -29.78 12.82
C ILE A 570 -27.90 -29.50 14.17
N TYR A 571 -28.02 -28.26 14.61
CA TYR A 571 -27.73 -27.84 15.98
C TYR A 571 -29.01 -27.91 16.79
N GLU A 572 -29.05 -28.79 17.80
CA GLU A 572 -30.21 -29.02 18.64
C GLU A 572 -30.15 -28.08 19.87
N GLY A 573 -30.53 -26.82 19.71
CA GLY A 573 -30.59 -25.80 20.78
C GLY A 573 -31.69 -24.81 20.51
N ASP A 574 -32.22 -24.17 21.54
CA ASP A 574 -33.28 -23.16 21.41
C ASP A 574 -32.75 -21.84 20.83
N GLU A 575 -31.46 -21.54 21.06
CA GLU A 575 -30.76 -20.38 20.51
C GLU A 575 -29.43 -20.80 19.91
N LEU A 576 -29.06 -20.24 18.77
CA LEU A 576 -27.76 -20.48 18.13
C LEU A 576 -26.77 -19.40 18.60
N PRO A 577 -25.63 -19.77 19.24
CA PRO A 577 -24.61 -18.80 19.63
C PRO A 577 -24.08 -18.03 18.40
N GLU A 578 -23.84 -16.72 18.56
CA GLU A 578 -23.35 -15.87 17.46
C GLU A 578 -21.99 -16.32 16.91
N ASP A 579 -21.16 -16.89 17.75
CA ASP A 579 -19.85 -17.42 17.43
C ASP A 579 -19.85 -18.93 17.06
N TYR A 580 -21.04 -19.52 16.92
CA TYR A 580 -21.14 -20.95 16.63
C TYR A 580 -20.53 -21.30 15.28
N ILE A 581 -19.68 -22.32 15.30
CA ILE A 581 -19.03 -22.86 14.11
C ILE A 581 -19.52 -24.29 13.88
N CYS A 582 -20.04 -24.54 12.68
CA CYS A 582 -20.50 -25.87 12.29
C CYS A 582 -19.38 -26.92 12.46
N PRO A 583 -19.60 -28.00 13.22
CA PRO A 583 -18.59 -29.01 13.46
C PRO A 583 -18.21 -29.79 12.19
N LEU A 584 -19.11 -29.85 11.20
CA LEU A 584 -18.86 -30.56 9.95
C LEU A 584 -18.16 -29.69 8.90
N CYS A 585 -18.74 -28.55 8.53
CA CYS A 585 -18.23 -27.74 7.40
C CYS A 585 -17.47 -26.48 7.83
N LYS A 586 -17.40 -26.20 9.16
CA LYS A 586 -16.67 -25.07 9.74
C LYS A 586 -17.21 -23.68 9.34
N HIS A 587 -18.44 -23.59 8.86
CA HIS A 587 -19.14 -22.35 8.59
C HIS A 587 -19.73 -21.76 9.88
N GLY A 588 -19.85 -20.42 9.93
CA GLY A 588 -20.34 -19.72 11.11
C GLY A 588 -21.86 -19.70 11.25
N ALA A 589 -22.36 -19.10 12.35
CA ALA A 589 -23.77 -19.03 12.69
C ALA A 589 -24.66 -18.41 11.58
N VAL A 590 -24.14 -17.48 10.79
CA VAL A 590 -24.83 -16.83 9.67
C VAL A 590 -25.31 -17.81 8.58
N ASP A 591 -24.70 -18.99 8.52
CA ASP A 591 -25.07 -20.06 7.58
C ASP A 591 -26.07 -21.06 8.14
N PHE A 592 -26.66 -20.77 9.30
CA PHE A 592 -27.72 -21.58 9.91
C PHE A 592 -29.07 -20.89 9.75
N GLU A 593 -30.11 -21.70 9.64
CA GLU A 593 -31.50 -21.26 9.67
C GLU A 593 -32.30 -22.04 10.69
N PRO A 594 -33.30 -21.45 11.36
CA PRO A 594 -34.12 -22.15 12.33
C PRO A 594 -34.93 -23.26 11.64
N ILE A 595 -35.05 -24.40 12.32
CA ILE A 595 -35.98 -25.47 11.93
C ILE A 595 -37.33 -25.07 12.50
N GLY A 596 -38.26 -24.68 11.61
CA GLY A 596 -39.59 -24.16 11.95
C GLY A 596 -40.55 -25.20 12.51
#